data_5e2bb3fc1671483d3085cdb96bce36bd
#
_entry.id   5e2bb3fc1671483d3085cdb96bce36bd
#
_cell.length_a   1.000
_cell.length_b   1.000
_cell.length_c   1.000
_cell.angle_alpha   90.00
_cell.angle_beta   90.00
_cell.angle_gamma   90.00
#
_symmetry.space_group_name_H-M   'P 1'
#
loop_
_entity.id
_entity.type
_entity.pdbx_description
1 polymer ?
#
loop_
_entity_poly.entity_id
_entity_poly.type
_entity_poly.pdbx_seq_one_letter_code
_entity_poly.pdbx_strand_id
1 'polypeptide(L)'
;DLRIDGARIAEIGANLKAASGEQVIDAGGAMVSPGFIDCHTHFDAPMFWSPTLDPLPGYGTTTVMMGNCGFSVAPMPENPDSRQDIIDVFSYIEDIPKNTFKNAVPWDWNSWPEYREKVSGFKTAGNLGALVGHLNLRIVAMGPYAWTRAATESEIQHMAQMLDDSLKAGAFGFSTNLQNVDNIGRPLPTLSTFCKLVEKPKAPAFSE
;
A
#
# COMPACT_ATOMS: atom_id res chain seq x y z
N ASP A 1 33.94 -0.75 -5.89
CA ASP A 1 33.68 -1.45 -4.62
C ASP A 1 32.76 -0.62 -3.74
N LEU A 2 32.09 -1.29 -2.83
CA LEU A 2 31.13 -0.73 -1.91
C LEU A 2 31.40 -1.29 -0.51
N ARG A 3 31.54 -0.43 0.49
CA ARG A 3 31.60 -0.81 1.91
C ARG A 3 30.28 -0.49 2.58
N ILE A 4 29.73 -1.46 3.31
CA ILE A 4 28.48 -1.31 4.07
C ILE A 4 28.83 -1.45 5.56
N ASP A 5 28.31 -0.53 6.36
CA ASP A 5 28.36 -0.59 7.82
C ASP A 5 26.93 -0.52 8.37
N GLY A 6 26.48 -1.62 8.94
CA GLY A 6 25.09 -1.77 9.35
C GLY A 6 24.12 -1.58 8.19
N ALA A 7 23.25 -0.57 8.26
CA ALA A 7 22.26 -0.24 7.23
C ALA A 7 22.73 0.88 6.28
N ARG A 8 23.97 1.31 6.35
CA ARG A 8 24.47 2.47 5.59
C ARG A 8 25.60 2.09 4.63
N ILE A 9 25.62 2.79 3.50
CA ILE A 9 26.78 2.78 2.62
C ILE A 9 27.85 3.68 3.26
N ALA A 10 28.93 3.08 3.75
CA ALA A 10 30.01 3.78 4.41
C ALA A 10 31.01 4.38 3.41
N GLU A 11 31.28 3.67 2.31
CA GLU A 11 32.29 4.11 1.32
C GLU A 11 31.97 3.54 -0.06
N ILE A 12 32.22 4.32 -1.10
CA ILE A 12 32.22 3.87 -2.50
C ILE A 12 33.55 4.27 -3.11
N GLY A 13 34.27 3.34 -3.70
CA GLY A 13 35.57 3.61 -4.32
C GLY A 13 36.06 2.47 -5.16
N ALA A 14 37.16 2.72 -5.91
CA ALA A 14 37.85 1.68 -6.64
C ALA A 14 38.91 1.04 -5.75
N ASN A 15 39.01 -0.29 -5.78
CA ASN A 15 40.04 -1.06 -5.07
C ASN A 15 40.05 -0.82 -3.55
N LEU A 16 38.90 -0.77 -2.92
CA LEU A 16 38.78 -0.67 -1.47
C LEU A 16 39.40 -1.90 -0.83
N LYS A 17 40.34 -1.68 0.11
CA LYS A 17 40.96 -2.77 0.86
C LYS A 17 40.11 -3.15 2.05
N ALA A 18 39.78 -4.42 2.18
CA ALA A 18 39.09 -4.91 3.35
C ALA A 18 39.90 -4.66 4.63
N ALA A 19 39.25 -4.16 5.66
CA ALA A 19 39.84 -4.08 6.99
C ALA A 19 39.79 -5.44 7.71
N SER A 20 40.54 -5.55 8.79
CA SER A 20 40.56 -6.78 9.58
C SER A 20 39.16 -7.08 10.15
N GLY A 21 38.66 -8.28 9.83
CA GLY A 21 37.35 -8.73 10.28
C GLY A 21 36.15 -8.35 9.37
N GLU A 22 36.36 -7.60 8.31
CA GLU A 22 35.33 -7.36 7.31
C GLU A 22 35.03 -8.61 6.48
N GLN A 23 33.76 -8.88 6.26
CA GLN A 23 33.32 -9.89 5.30
C GLN A 23 33.41 -9.31 3.89
N VAL A 24 34.11 -10.00 3.00
CA VAL A 24 34.21 -9.62 1.58
C VAL A 24 33.30 -10.51 0.75
N ILE A 25 32.48 -9.91 -0.07
CA ILE A 25 31.63 -10.59 -1.07
C ILE A 25 32.16 -10.20 -2.45
N ASP A 26 32.71 -11.18 -3.20
CA ASP A 26 33.12 -10.97 -4.58
C ASP A 26 31.85 -11.04 -5.48
N ALA A 27 31.52 -9.91 -6.11
CA ALA A 27 30.44 -9.86 -7.05
C ALA A 27 30.75 -10.48 -8.43
N GLY A 28 31.98 -10.94 -8.66
CA GLY A 28 32.36 -11.61 -9.90
C GLY A 28 32.16 -10.77 -11.17
N GLY A 29 32.26 -9.45 -11.06
CA GLY A 29 31.96 -8.50 -12.15
C GLY A 29 30.49 -8.18 -12.32
N ALA A 30 29.60 -8.68 -11.48
CA ALA A 30 28.18 -8.30 -11.49
C ALA A 30 27.99 -6.87 -10.98
N MET A 31 26.93 -6.24 -11.44
CA MET A 31 26.51 -4.93 -10.95
C MET A 31 25.91 -5.06 -9.54
N VAL A 32 26.34 -4.21 -8.63
CA VAL A 32 25.74 -4.05 -7.31
C VAL A 32 24.83 -2.83 -7.35
N SER A 33 23.57 -3.01 -7.02
CA SER A 33 22.55 -1.95 -7.00
C SER A 33 21.76 -1.97 -5.69
N PRO A 34 21.07 -0.88 -5.35
CA PRO A 34 20.00 -0.95 -4.35
C PRO A 34 18.97 -2.02 -4.73
N GLY A 35 18.28 -2.57 -3.74
CA GLY A 35 17.15 -3.46 -4.01
C GLY A 35 16.03 -2.75 -4.77
N PHE A 36 15.27 -3.50 -5.56
CA PHE A 36 14.17 -2.94 -6.34
C PHE A 36 13.02 -2.52 -5.44
N ILE A 37 12.35 -1.44 -5.85
CA ILE A 37 11.08 -1.00 -5.28
C ILE A 37 9.99 -1.37 -6.29
N ASP A 38 9.14 -2.32 -5.92
CA ASP A 38 7.94 -2.60 -6.69
C ASP A 38 6.86 -1.60 -6.28
N CYS A 39 6.62 -0.63 -7.15
CA CYS A 39 5.72 0.48 -6.86
C CYS A 39 4.24 0.16 -7.18
N HIS A 40 3.92 -1.04 -7.68
CA HIS A 40 2.56 -1.41 -8.04
C HIS A 40 2.27 -2.86 -7.71
N THR A 41 1.75 -3.11 -6.50
CA THR A 41 1.35 -4.44 -6.05
C THR A 41 -0.02 -4.42 -5.38
N HIS A 42 -0.60 -5.60 -5.22
CA HIS A 42 -1.83 -5.84 -4.49
C HIS A 42 -1.62 -6.84 -3.34
N PHE A 43 -0.52 -6.67 -2.61
CA PHE A 43 -0.21 -7.49 -1.43
C PHE A 43 -1.05 -7.16 -0.20
N ASP A 44 -1.98 -6.22 -0.28
CA ASP A 44 -2.86 -5.80 0.81
C ASP A 44 -3.53 -6.96 1.57
N ALA A 45 -4.13 -7.89 0.83
CA ALA A 45 -4.70 -9.09 1.39
C ALA A 45 -3.72 -10.27 1.37
N PRO A 46 -2.96 -10.52 0.26
CA PRO A 46 -2.04 -11.64 0.17
C PRO A 46 -1.01 -11.73 1.29
N MET A 47 -0.60 -10.63 1.89
CA MET A 47 0.33 -10.65 3.02
C MET A 47 -0.18 -11.42 4.26
N PHE A 48 -1.49 -11.67 4.38
CA PHE A 48 -2.05 -12.48 5.46
C PHE A 48 -1.75 -13.98 5.33
N TRP A 49 -1.46 -14.44 4.11
CA TRP A 49 -1.06 -15.85 3.85
C TRP A 49 0.35 -15.98 3.25
N SER A 50 0.93 -14.89 2.77
CA SER A 50 2.30 -14.83 2.26
C SER A 50 3.03 -13.60 2.79
N PRO A 51 3.28 -13.49 4.12
CA PRO A 51 3.90 -12.30 4.71
C PRO A 51 5.35 -12.10 4.27
N THR A 52 6.00 -13.12 3.74
CA THR A 52 7.36 -13.03 3.18
C THR A 52 7.41 -12.32 1.84
N LEU A 53 6.25 -11.94 1.26
CA LEU A 53 6.10 -11.28 -0.03
C LEU A 53 6.66 -12.11 -1.21
N ASP A 54 6.66 -13.43 -1.04
CA ASP A 54 7.17 -14.36 -2.04
C ASP A 54 6.35 -14.26 -3.35
N PRO A 55 6.96 -14.29 -4.54
CA PRO A 55 8.38 -14.53 -4.82
C PRO A 55 9.26 -13.26 -4.96
N LEU A 56 8.76 -12.06 -4.66
CA LEU A 56 9.42 -10.80 -4.97
C LEU A 56 10.83 -10.65 -4.39
N PRO A 57 11.12 -11.05 -3.13
CA PRO A 57 12.48 -10.96 -2.59
C PRO A 57 13.48 -11.79 -3.38
N GLY A 58 13.06 -12.92 -3.95
CA GLY A 58 13.89 -13.76 -4.82
C GLY A 58 14.33 -13.08 -6.12
N TYR A 59 13.60 -12.03 -6.53
CA TYR A 59 13.96 -11.20 -7.70
C TYR A 59 14.71 -9.92 -7.32
N GLY A 60 15.07 -9.77 -6.05
CA GLY A 60 15.81 -8.60 -5.55
C GLY A 60 14.91 -7.42 -5.16
N THR A 61 13.60 -7.61 -5.06
CA THR A 61 12.67 -6.59 -4.53
C THR A 61 12.81 -6.49 -3.02
N THR A 62 13.11 -5.30 -2.53
CA THR A 62 13.29 -5.01 -1.10
C THR A 62 12.21 -4.10 -0.52
N THR A 63 11.38 -3.54 -1.38
CA THR A 63 10.25 -2.68 -0.97
C THR A 63 9.08 -2.89 -1.92
N VAL A 64 7.87 -3.02 -1.39
CA VAL A 64 6.64 -3.08 -2.18
C VAL A 64 5.67 -1.99 -1.77
N MET A 65 4.99 -1.43 -2.77
CA MET A 65 3.87 -0.50 -2.58
C MET A 65 2.57 -1.22 -2.91
N MET A 66 1.63 -1.21 -1.99
CA MET A 66 0.32 -1.83 -2.13
C MET A 66 -0.82 -0.81 -2.04
N GLY A 67 -2.05 -1.21 -2.28
CA GLY A 67 -3.22 -0.31 -2.31
C GLY A 67 -3.33 0.48 -3.62
N ASN A 68 -2.87 -0.09 -4.72
CA ASN A 68 -2.89 0.52 -6.04
C ASN A 68 -4.28 0.46 -6.71
N CYS A 69 -4.43 0.97 -7.91
CA CYS A 69 -5.63 0.89 -8.76
C CYS A 69 -6.93 1.43 -8.13
N GLY A 70 -6.83 2.17 -7.04
CA GLY A 70 -7.99 2.76 -6.38
C GLY A 70 -8.71 1.82 -5.41
N PHE A 71 -8.21 0.61 -5.16
CA PHE A 71 -8.78 -0.30 -4.18
C PHE A 71 -7.70 -0.91 -3.28
N SER A 72 -8.09 -1.20 -2.05
CA SER A 72 -7.24 -1.79 -1.02
C SER A 72 -8.13 -2.60 -0.06
N VAL A 73 -7.57 -3.12 1.01
CA VAL A 73 -8.36 -3.80 2.04
C VAL A 73 -8.65 -2.91 3.25
N ALA A 74 -8.31 -1.63 3.17
CA ALA A 74 -8.60 -0.66 4.23
C ALA A 74 -8.74 0.77 3.65
N PRO A 75 -9.67 1.60 4.18
CA PRO A 75 -10.63 1.24 5.23
C PRO A 75 -11.69 0.23 4.75
N MET A 76 -12.36 -0.42 5.71
CA MET A 76 -13.44 -1.37 5.44
C MET A 76 -14.76 -0.90 6.05
N PRO A 77 -15.90 -1.06 5.37
CA PRO A 77 -17.18 -0.73 5.95
C PRO A 77 -17.56 -1.70 7.08
N GLU A 78 -18.29 -1.20 8.07
CA GLU A 78 -18.84 -2.03 9.14
C GLU A 78 -19.91 -3.00 8.62
N ASN A 79 -20.69 -2.55 7.62
CA ASN A 79 -21.73 -3.37 7.01
C ASN A 79 -21.11 -4.55 6.23
N PRO A 80 -21.46 -5.80 6.56
CA PRO A 80 -20.93 -6.99 5.90
C PRO A 80 -21.20 -7.03 4.39
N ASP A 81 -22.36 -6.55 3.92
CA ASP A 81 -22.70 -6.57 2.49
C ASP A 81 -21.78 -5.63 1.71
N SER A 82 -21.57 -4.42 2.23
CA SER A 82 -20.66 -3.45 1.60
C SER A 82 -19.18 -3.91 1.70
N ARG A 83 -18.83 -4.67 2.74
CA ARG A 83 -17.52 -5.33 2.85
C ARG A 83 -17.33 -6.39 1.77
N GLN A 84 -18.39 -7.11 1.43
CA GLN A 84 -18.36 -8.11 0.37
C GLN A 84 -18.06 -7.47 -0.99
N ASP A 85 -18.54 -6.24 -1.25
CA ASP A 85 -18.22 -5.52 -2.49
C ASP A 85 -16.71 -5.35 -2.70
N ILE A 86 -15.97 -5.00 -1.63
CA ILE A 86 -14.51 -4.87 -1.68
C ILE A 86 -13.84 -6.21 -1.99
N ILE A 87 -14.28 -7.28 -1.33
CA ILE A 87 -13.77 -8.64 -1.57
C ILE A 87 -14.04 -9.06 -3.01
N ASP A 88 -15.22 -8.74 -3.54
CA ASP A 88 -15.61 -9.08 -4.90
C ASP A 88 -14.76 -8.32 -5.94
N VAL A 89 -14.44 -7.05 -5.70
CA VAL A 89 -13.53 -6.27 -6.54
C VAL A 89 -12.14 -6.91 -6.57
N PHE A 90 -11.57 -7.21 -5.41
CA PHE A 90 -10.28 -7.88 -5.34
C PHE A 90 -10.28 -9.24 -6.05
N SER A 91 -11.30 -10.05 -5.78
CA SER A 91 -11.43 -11.37 -6.39
C SER A 91 -11.53 -11.31 -7.91
N TYR A 92 -12.26 -10.31 -8.42
CA TYR A 92 -12.46 -10.15 -9.86
C TYR A 92 -11.23 -9.58 -10.57
N ILE A 93 -10.58 -8.58 -10.00
CA ILE A 93 -9.46 -7.87 -10.64
C ILE A 93 -8.16 -8.66 -10.50
N GLU A 94 -7.90 -9.20 -9.30
CA GLU A 94 -6.64 -9.90 -8.99
C GLU A 94 -6.74 -11.43 -9.18
N ASP A 95 -7.87 -11.93 -9.69
CA ASP A 95 -8.12 -13.36 -9.90
C ASP A 95 -7.86 -14.22 -8.66
N ILE A 96 -8.10 -13.66 -7.47
CA ILE A 96 -7.93 -14.37 -6.19
C ILE A 96 -9.26 -15.01 -5.79
N PRO A 97 -9.31 -16.33 -5.56
CA PRO A 97 -10.55 -17.00 -5.17
C PRO A 97 -11.16 -16.42 -3.89
N LYS A 98 -12.46 -16.13 -3.90
CA LYS A 98 -13.19 -15.56 -2.73
C LYS A 98 -13.00 -16.36 -1.44
N ASN A 99 -12.88 -17.68 -1.55
CA ASN A 99 -12.65 -18.54 -0.39
C ASN A 99 -11.28 -18.31 0.27
N THR A 100 -10.28 -17.87 -0.50
CA THR A 100 -8.97 -17.49 0.06
C THR A 100 -9.12 -16.30 1.00
N PHE A 101 -9.84 -15.26 0.58
CA PHE A 101 -10.12 -14.11 1.43
C PHE A 101 -10.87 -14.49 2.71
N LYS A 102 -11.89 -15.35 2.60
CA LYS A 102 -12.71 -15.77 3.76
C LYS A 102 -11.90 -16.56 4.79
N ASN A 103 -10.93 -17.36 4.34
CA ASN A 103 -10.18 -18.26 5.21
C ASN A 103 -8.89 -17.64 5.75
N ALA A 104 -8.26 -16.74 5.00
CA ALA A 104 -6.93 -16.24 5.31
C ALA A 104 -6.92 -14.83 5.94
N VAL A 105 -7.94 -14.01 5.65
CA VAL A 105 -7.98 -12.63 6.11
C VAL A 105 -8.97 -12.49 7.25
N PRO A 106 -8.56 -11.97 8.44
CA PRO A 106 -9.43 -11.91 9.61
C PRO A 106 -10.52 -10.85 9.53
N TRP A 107 -10.36 -9.83 8.69
CA TRP A 107 -11.31 -8.73 8.48
C TRP A 107 -11.77 -8.04 9.78
N ASP A 108 -10.87 -7.91 10.77
CA ASP A 108 -11.14 -7.41 12.12
C ASP A 108 -10.67 -5.94 12.30
N TRP A 109 -10.69 -5.17 11.24
CA TRP A 109 -10.46 -3.73 11.21
C TRP A 109 -11.55 -3.02 10.40
N ASN A 110 -11.76 -1.73 10.69
CA ASN A 110 -12.63 -0.85 9.92
C ASN A 110 -11.86 0.34 9.35
N SER A 111 -10.86 0.82 10.06
CA SER A 111 -10.03 1.95 9.63
C SER A 111 -8.68 1.52 9.06
N TRP A 112 -8.05 2.42 8.31
CA TRP A 112 -6.70 2.21 7.81
C TRP A 112 -5.64 2.16 8.93
N PRO A 113 -5.70 2.99 10.00
CA PRO A 113 -4.83 2.86 11.15
C PRO A 113 -4.88 1.48 11.81
N GLU A 114 -6.07 0.90 12.00
CA GLU A 114 -6.23 -0.45 12.55
C GLU A 114 -5.60 -1.52 11.64
N TYR A 115 -5.82 -1.42 10.34
CA TYR A 115 -5.16 -2.30 9.37
C TYR A 115 -3.64 -2.18 9.46
N ARG A 116 -3.09 -0.96 9.51
CA ARG A 116 -1.66 -0.73 9.68
C ARG A 116 -1.11 -1.41 10.94
N GLU A 117 -1.82 -1.31 12.05
CA GLU A 117 -1.42 -1.97 13.29
C GLU A 117 -1.32 -3.49 13.11
N LYS A 118 -2.32 -4.10 12.44
CA LYS A 118 -2.31 -5.54 12.12
C LYS A 118 -1.09 -5.94 11.31
N VAL A 119 -0.82 -5.24 10.20
CA VAL A 119 0.27 -5.61 9.31
C VAL A 119 1.65 -5.27 9.87
N SER A 120 1.75 -4.32 10.77
CA SER A 120 3.00 -3.98 11.48
C SER A 120 3.55 -5.13 12.32
N GLY A 121 2.71 -6.08 12.69
CA GLY A 121 3.11 -7.29 13.42
C GLY A 121 3.72 -8.38 12.55
N PHE A 122 3.66 -8.26 11.22
CA PHE A 122 4.17 -9.29 10.32
C PHE A 122 5.70 -9.20 10.17
N LYS A 123 6.32 -10.37 10.10
CA LYS A 123 7.74 -10.49 9.72
C LYS A 123 7.83 -10.59 8.21
N THR A 124 8.06 -9.46 7.56
CA THR A 124 8.18 -9.37 6.10
C THR A 124 9.63 -9.49 5.66
N ALA A 125 9.87 -9.99 4.46
CA ALA A 125 11.20 -10.07 3.87
C ALA A 125 11.64 -8.75 3.20
N GLY A 126 10.77 -7.74 3.17
CA GLY A 126 11.02 -6.42 2.61
C GLY A 126 10.22 -5.34 3.31
N ASN A 127 10.44 -4.11 2.91
CA ASN A 127 9.69 -2.97 3.40
C ASN A 127 8.31 -2.89 2.74
N LEU A 128 7.35 -2.35 3.47
CA LEU A 128 5.98 -2.14 3.00
C LEU A 128 5.64 -0.65 2.97
N GLY A 129 5.10 -0.19 1.86
CA GLY A 129 4.39 1.06 1.75
C GLY A 129 2.95 0.79 1.30
N ALA A 130 2.00 1.63 1.72
CA ALA A 130 0.61 1.43 1.35
C ALA A 130 -0.07 2.74 0.97
N LEU A 131 -0.90 2.66 -0.05
CA LEU A 131 -1.83 3.70 -0.50
C LEU A 131 -3.23 3.40 0.02
N VAL A 132 -4.04 4.43 0.14
CA VAL A 132 -5.47 4.30 0.49
C VAL A 132 -6.27 4.23 -0.81
N GLY A 133 -7.07 3.19 -0.97
CA GLY A 133 -7.91 3.03 -2.15
C GLY A 133 -9.09 4.02 -2.15
N HIS A 134 -9.23 4.82 -3.21
CA HIS A 134 -10.36 5.76 -3.36
C HIS A 134 -11.72 5.04 -3.33
N LEU A 135 -11.80 3.85 -3.94
CA LEU A 135 -13.02 3.05 -3.95
C LEU A 135 -13.42 2.62 -2.52
N ASN A 136 -12.46 2.25 -1.69
CA ASN A 136 -12.71 1.90 -0.30
C ASN A 136 -13.32 3.08 0.47
N LEU A 137 -12.75 4.27 0.31
CA LEU A 137 -13.29 5.49 0.92
C LEU A 137 -14.74 5.74 0.47
N ARG A 138 -15.04 5.54 -0.82
CA ARG A 138 -16.39 5.68 -1.36
C ARG A 138 -17.35 4.65 -0.77
N ILE A 139 -16.97 3.38 -0.73
CA ILE A 139 -17.84 2.31 -0.20
C ILE A 139 -18.13 2.54 1.29
N VAL A 140 -17.12 2.96 2.06
CA VAL A 140 -17.33 3.28 3.48
C VAL A 140 -18.24 4.49 3.66
N ALA A 141 -18.06 5.56 2.90
CA ALA A 141 -18.82 6.80 3.05
C ALA A 141 -20.23 6.72 2.46
N MET A 142 -20.45 5.93 1.42
CA MET A 142 -21.68 5.95 0.60
C MET A 142 -22.45 4.64 0.65
N GLY A 143 -21.85 3.55 1.15
CA GLY A 143 -22.45 2.22 1.14
C GLY A 143 -22.87 1.79 -0.28
N PRO A 144 -24.07 1.23 -0.46
CA PRO A 144 -24.52 0.74 -1.77
C PRO A 144 -24.63 1.83 -2.85
N TYR A 145 -24.63 3.10 -2.46
CA TYR A 145 -24.65 4.22 -3.40
C TYR A 145 -23.30 4.54 -4.02
N ALA A 146 -22.23 3.93 -3.53
CA ALA A 146 -20.87 4.12 -4.07
C ALA A 146 -20.78 3.82 -5.58
N TRP A 147 -21.65 2.93 -6.08
CA TRP A 147 -21.67 2.48 -7.47
C TRP A 147 -22.68 3.21 -8.37
N THR A 148 -23.62 3.96 -7.80
CA THR A 148 -24.83 4.39 -8.54
C THR A 148 -24.98 5.90 -8.68
N ARG A 149 -24.29 6.70 -7.90
CA ARG A 149 -24.38 8.16 -7.93
C ARG A 149 -23.09 8.87 -7.54
N ALA A 150 -23.02 10.16 -7.82
CA ALA A 150 -21.99 11.03 -7.29
C ALA A 150 -22.10 11.16 -5.76
N ALA A 151 -20.95 11.38 -5.11
CA ALA A 151 -20.91 11.69 -3.68
C ALA A 151 -21.50 13.09 -3.40
N THR A 152 -22.21 13.21 -2.30
CA THR A 152 -22.62 14.50 -1.73
C THR A 152 -21.42 15.20 -1.08
N GLU A 153 -21.56 16.50 -0.79
CA GLU A 153 -20.49 17.25 -0.11
C GLU A 153 -20.15 16.64 1.26
N SER A 154 -21.12 16.20 2.03
CA SER A 154 -20.88 15.56 3.32
C SER A 154 -20.13 14.23 3.20
N GLU A 155 -20.44 13.44 2.16
CA GLU A 155 -19.72 12.19 1.88
C GLU A 155 -18.29 12.48 1.42
N ILE A 156 -18.06 13.53 0.63
CA ILE A 156 -16.72 13.99 0.24
C ILE A 156 -15.91 14.39 1.46
N GLN A 157 -16.50 15.14 2.39
CA GLN A 157 -15.81 15.53 3.63
C GLN A 157 -15.51 14.32 4.53
N HIS A 158 -16.40 13.34 4.58
CA HIS A 158 -16.17 12.09 5.31
C HIS A 158 -15.00 11.30 4.70
N MET A 159 -14.98 11.13 3.38
CA MET A 159 -13.86 10.50 2.68
C MET A 159 -12.53 11.25 2.91
N ALA A 160 -12.58 12.57 2.86
CA ALA A 160 -11.42 13.41 3.12
C ALA A 160 -10.87 13.25 4.54
N GLN A 161 -11.76 13.13 5.53
CA GLN A 161 -11.35 12.89 6.93
C GLN A 161 -10.69 11.51 7.07
N MET A 162 -11.29 10.46 6.53
CA MET A 162 -10.71 9.11 6.55
C MET A 162 -9.33 9.07 5.87
N LEU A 163 -9.17 9.76 4.75
CA LEU A 163 -7.88 9.87 4.09
C LEU A 163 -6.86 10.62 4.95
N ASP A 164 -7.24 11.75 5.53
CA ASP A 164 -6.34 12.55 6.39
C ASP A 164 -5.86 11.74 7.61
N ASP A 165 -6.77 10.98 8.22
CA ASP A 165 -6.42 10.10 9.35
C ASP A 165 -5.50 8.96 8.92
N SER A 166 -5.74 8.36 7.75
CA SER A 166 -4.86 7.34 7.16
C SER A 166 -3.46 7.89 6.88
N LEU A 167 -3.39 9.08 6.30
CA LEU A 167 -2.14 9.75 6.01
C LEU A 167 -1.37 10.10 7.29
N LYS A 168 -2.03 10.58 8.34
CA LYS A 168 -1.42 10.82 9.67
C LYS A 168 -0.91 9.52 10.30
N ALA A 169 -1.59 8.42 10.06
CA ALA A 169 -1.17 7.10 10.51
C ALA A 169 -0.05 6.48 9.65
N GLY A 170 0.41 7.14 8.58
CA GLY A 170 1.57 6.73 7.79
C GLY A 170 1.25 6.12 6.42
N ALA A 171 0.03 6.26 5.91
CA ALA A 171 -0.23 5.98 4.50
C ALA A 171 0.57 6.92 3.60
N PHE A 172 1.11 6.40 2.51
CA PHE A 172 1.97 7.16 1.58
C PHE A 172 1.17 8.14 0.71
N GLY A 173 -0.11 7.91 0.55
CA GLY A 173 -0.98 8.69 -0.30
C GLY A 173 -2.28 7.96 -0.56
N PHE A 174 -2.92 8.26 -1.67
CA PHE A 174 -4.08 7.51 -2.14
C PHE A 174 -3.90 7.06 -3.59
N SER A 175 -4.63 6.05 -3.98
CA SER A 175 -4.74 5.59 -5.35
C SER A 175 -6.15 5.73 -5.88
N THR A 176 -6.30 5.87 -7.19
CA THR A 176 -7.61 5.94 -7.85
C THR A 176 -7.55 5.27 -9.21
N ASN A 177 -8.69 4.74 -9.63
CA ASN A 177 -8.91 4.27 -10.98
C ASN A 177 -10.08 5.06 -11.57
N LEU A 178 -9.78 5.95 -12.51
CA LEU A 178 -10.77 6.85 -13.11
C LEU A 178 -11.81 6.10 -13.95
N GLN A 179 -11.44 4.99 -14.57
CA GLN A 179 -12.37 4.19 -15.37
C GLN A 179 -13.53 3.64 -14.55
N ASN A 180 -13.28 3.25 -13.31
CA ASN A 180 -14.31 2.70 -12.44
C ASN A 180 -15.17 3.78 -11.77
N VAL A 181 -14.68 5.01 -11.71
CA VAL A 181 -15.33 6.12 -10.99
C VAL A 181 -15.99 7.11 -11.92
N ASP A 182 -15.46 7.32 -13.13
CA ASP A 182 -16.01 8.27 -14.13
C ASP A 182 -17.40 7.87 -14.64
N ASN A 183 -17.66 6.56 -14.74
CA ASN A 183 -18.97 6.06 -15.17
C ASN A 183 -20.06 6.24 -14.11
N ILE A 184 -19.70 6.58 -12.86
CA ILE A 184 -20.60 6.60 -11.70
C ILE A 184 -20.88 8.02 -11.22
N GLY A 185 -20.43 9.05 -11.92
CA GLY A 185 -20.83 10.41 -11.62
C GLY A 185 -19.78 11.31 -11.00
N ARG A 186 -18.78 11.65 -11.79
CA ARG A 186 -17.92 12.81 -11.58
C ARG A 186 -17.07 12.78 -10.30
N PRO A 187 -15.98 12.03 -10.27
CA PRO A 187 -15.07 11.96 -9.12
C PRO A 187 -14.23 13.23 -8.91
N LEU A 188 -14.24 14.17 -9.88
CA LEU A 188 -13.37 15.34 -9.89
C LEU A 188 -13.38 16.17 -8.61
N PRO A 189 -14.53 16.45 -7.96
CA PRO A 189 -14.54 17.18 -6.69
C PRO A 189 -13.86 16.42 -5.56
N THR A 190 -14.06 15.11 -5.50
CA THR A 190 -13.43 14.23 -4.50
C THR A 190 -11.92 14.19 -4.72
N LEU A 191 -11.46 13.99 -5.95
CA LEU A 191 -10.04 13.96 -6.29
C LEU A 191 -9.35 15.30 -5.99
N SER A 192 -9.97 16.42 -6.34
CA SER A 192 -9.44 17.74 -6.01
C SER A 192 -9.24 17.91 -4.50
N THR A 193 -10.19 17.44 -3.70
CA THR A 193 -10.08 17.47 -2.23
C THR A 193 -8.95 16.57 -1.74
N PHE A 194 -8.82 15.37 -2.28
CA PHE A 194 -7.76 14.43 -1.92
C PHE A 194 -6.37 14.94 -2.29
N CYS A 195 -6.21 15.48 -3.50
CA CYS A 195 -4.94 16.08 -3.92
C CYS A 195 -4.47 17.17 -2.94
N LYS A 196 -5.39 18.05 -2.50
CA LYS A 196 -5.06 19.08 -1.52
C LYS A 196 -4.60 18.52 -0.17
N LEU A 197 -5.07 17.33 0.23
CA LEU A 197 -4.62 16.68 1.46
C LEU A 197 -3.21 16.12 1.30
N VAL A 198 -2.90 15.48 0.18
CA VAL A 198 -1.55 14.91 -0.07
C VAL A 198 -0.50 15.98 -0.36
N GLU A 199 -0.89 17.15 -0.89
CA GLU A 199 0.00 18.28 -1.12
C GLU A 199 0.44 19.01 0.18
N LYS A 200 -0.27 18.81 1.27
CA LYS A 200 0.16 19.38 2.56
C LYS A 200 1.54 18.81 2.93
N PRO A 201 2.52 19.66 3.28
CA PRO A 201 3.81 19.18 3.72
C PRO A 201 3.61 18.30 4.96
N LYS A 202 3.88 17.02 4.81
CA LYS A 202 3.99 16.09 5.91
C LYS A 202 5.43 16.01 6.33
N ALA A 203 5.65 15.71 7.59
CA ALA A 203 6.95 15.22 8.00
C ALA A 203 7.33 14.10 7.01
N PRO A 204 8.57 14.07 6.51
CA PRO A 204 8.95 13.20 5.43
C PRO A 204 8.59 11.78 5.79
N ALA A 205 7.75 11.15 4.98
CA ALA A 205 7.45 9.72 5.10
C ALA A 205 8.70 8.87 4.81
N PHE A 206 9.76 9.52 4.43
CA PHE A 206 11.12 9.02 4.26
C PHE A 206 12.04 9.72 5.25
N SER A 207 11.85 9.51 6.53
CA SER A 207 12.95 9.73 7.44
C SER A 207 13.86 8.53 7.39
N GLU A 208 14.96 8.72 6.72
CA GLU A 208 16.29 8.11 6.83
C GLU A 208 16.37 6.76 7.56
#